data_03850b796850cf3d2f7a2925220c3b6b
#
_entry.id   03850b796850cf3d2f7a2925220c3b6b
#
_cell.length_a   1.000
_cell.length_b   1.000
_cell.length_c   1.000
_cell.angle_alpha   90.00
_cell.angle_beta   90.00
_cell.angle_gamma   90.00
#
_symmetry.space_group_name_H-M   'P 1'
#
loop_
_entity.id
_entity.type
_entity.pdbx_description
1 polymer ?
#
loop_
_entity_poly.entity_id
_entity_poly.type
_entity_poly.pdbx_seq_one_letter_code
_entity_poly.pdbx_strand_id
1 'polypeptide(L)'
;MSEQMKQYIDEAEAALLHTYNRYQVVLDHGDGVHLYDTDGKRYLDFVAGIAVFALGYNNREYNDALKAQIDKVIHTSNYYYNVPAIEAAKCIKKASGMDRVFFTNSGAEAVEGALKAARKYAYLKDGRTDHEIIAMNHSFHGRTFGALSVTGNPHYREAFEPMIGNIRFAELNDFDSVMEQVNDRTCAVILETVQGEGGIHPADGEFLKKLRALCDERDILLILDEIQCGMGRTGTMFAWQRYGVKPDIMTMAKALGCGVPVGAFAMTEKVGAHSLTSGDHGTTYGGNPLAGAAVCKVFELFEKERILENVNRVGDYLGEKLEKLAQSYDFIEESRGIGLLRGLACSIPVGDIISRALEKGLILINAGSNIIRFVPPLVISEGDVDEMIRILTECLDETV
;
A
#
# COMPACT_ATOMS: atom_id res chain seq x y z
N MET A 1 -23.47 19.40 10.53
CA MET A 1 -22.98 19.79 9.20
C MET A 1 -23.54 21.19 8.90
N SER A 2 -22.64 22.15 8.66
CA SER A 2 -23.02 23.53 8.30
C SER A 2 -23.61 23.62 6.88
N GLU A 3 -24.30 24.76 6.57
CA GLU A 3 -24.76 25.04 5.21
C GLU A 3 -23.59 25.12 4.22
N GLN A 4 -22.45 25.66 4.66
CA GLN A 4 -21.24 25.76 3.84
C GLN A 4 -20.66 24.39 3.50
N MET A 5 -20.55 23.47 4.45
CA MET A 5 -20.11 22.09 4.20
C MET A 5 -21.04 21.38 3.22
N LYS A 6 -22.33 21.53 3.40
CA LYS A 6 -23.33 20.98 2.48
C LYS A 6 -23.15 21.52 1.06
N GLN A 7 -22.93 22.83 0.92
CA GLN A 7 -22.68 23.46 -0.39
C GLN A 7 -21.44 22.85 -1.07
N TYR A 8 -20.31 22.66 -0.36
CA TYR A 8 -19.11 22.02 -0.90
C TYR A 8 -19.37 20.58 -1.37
N ILE A 9 -20.17 19.83 -0.62
CA ILE A 9 -20.55 18.46 -1.00
C ILE A 9 -21.39 18.49 -2.29
N ASP A 10 -22.42 19.33 -2.37
CA ASP A 10 -23.30 19.46 -3.54
C ASP A 10 -22.49 19.88 -4.79
N GLU A 11 -21.56 20.84 -4.64
CA GLU A 11 -20.66 21.26 -5.72
C GLU A 11 -19.71 20.13 -6.15
N ALA A 12 -19.17 19.35 -5.21
CA ALA A 12 -18.29 18.22 -5.51
C ALA A 12 -19.04 17.10 -6.25
N GLU A 13 -20.27 16.77 -5.82
CA GLU A 13 -21.10 15.76 -6.48
C GLU A 13 -21.50 16.19 -7.90
N ALA A 14 -21.65 17.50 -8.14
CA ALA A 14 -21.94 18.04 -9.47
C ALA A 14 -20.71 18.09 -10.39
N ALA A 15 -19.48 18.20 -9.85
CA ALA A 15 -18.27 18.44 -10.63
C ALA A 15 -17.36 17.21 -10.78
N LEU A 16 -17.36 16.30 -9.81
CA LEU A 16 -16.46 15.15 -9.77
C LEU A 16 -17.16 13.88 -10.26
N LEU A 17 -16.44 13.06 -11.03
CA LEU A 17 -16.96 11.76 -11.44
C LEU A 17 -17.25 10.88 -10.20
N HIS A 18 -18.44 10.30 -10.15
CA HIS A 18 -18.95 9.50 -9.04
C HIS A 18 -18.42 8.05 -9.09
N THR A 19 -17.11 7.88 -8.81
CA THR A 19 -16.44 6.57 -8.70
C THR A 19 -16.22 6.12 -7.26
N TYR A 20 -16.55 6.97 -6.29
CA TYR A 20 -16.45 6.72 -4.85
C TYR A 20 -17.75 7.08 -4.15
N ASN A 21 -18.18 6.25 -3.21
CA ASN A 21 -19.21 6.61 -2.24
C ASN A 21 -18.54 7.42 -1.12
N ARG A 22 -18.53 8.75 -1.26
CA ARG A 22 -17.85 9.64 -0.32
C ARG A 22 -18.65 9.79 0.97
N TYR A 23 -17.95 9.76 2.10
CA TYR A 23 -18.53 10.17 3.37
C TYR A 23 -18.90 11.65 3.33
N GLN A 24 -20.01 12.03 3.99
CA GLN A 24 -20.56 13.39 3.97
C GLN A 24 -19.81 14.32 4.94
N VAL A 25 -18.50 14.45 4.71
CA VAL A 25 -17.57 15.28 5.51
C VAL A 25 -16.60 15.97 4.55
N VAL A 26 -16.33 17.24 4.77
CA VAL A 26 -15.31 18.01 4.04
C VAL A 26 -14.14 18.24 4.99
N LEU A 27 -13.06 17.48 4.81
CA LEU A 27 -11.84 17.61 5.58
C LEU A 27 -11.05 18.84 5.11
N ASP A 28 -10.53 19.63 6.06
CA ASP A 28 -9.81 20.88 5.82
C ASP A 28 -8.31 20.74 6.11
N HIS A 29 -7.95 20.34 7.33
CA HIS A 29 -6.56 20.21 7.75
C HIS A 29 -6.34 19.02 8.69
N GLY A 30 -5.06 18.73 8.96
CA GLY A 30 -4.67 17.68 9.90
C GLY A 30 -3.52 18.13 10.80
N ASP A 31 -3.46 17.55 12.00
CA ASP A 31 -2.37 17.73 12.96
C ASP A 31 -2.11 16.43 13.73
N GLY A 32 -0.87 15.96 13.73
CA GLY A 32 -0.50 14.67 14.31
C GLY A 32 -1.29 13.52 13.71
N VAL A 33 -2.14 12.88 14.51
CA VAL A 33 -2.98 11.73 14.09
C VAL A 33 -4.45 12.12 13.91
N HIS A 34 -4.73 13.40 13.86
CA HIS A 34 -6.09 13.94 13.77
C HIS A 34 -6.32 14.69 12.46
N LEU A 35 -7.53 14.55 11.94
CA LEU A 35 -8.07 15.37 10.86
C LEU A 35 -9.19 16.27 11.41
N TYR A 36 -9.38 17.39 10.76
CA TYR A 36 -10.40 18.38 11.11
C TYR A 36 -11.23 18.70 9.87
N ASP A 37 -12.53 18.79 10.04
CA ASP A 37 -13.42 19.22 8.95
C ASP A 37 -13.58 20.76 8.92
N THR A 38 -14.28 21.24 7.90
CA THR A 38 -14.56 22.68 7.73
C THR A 38 -15.44 23.30 8.82
N ASP A 39 -16.11 22.48 9.63
CA ASP A 39 -16.87 22.93 10.79
C ASP A 39 -16.03 22.91 12.10
N GLY A 40 -14.75 22.49 11.99
CA GLY A 40 -13.81 22.40 13.11
C GLY A 40 -13.95 21.15 13.96
N LYS A 41 -14.74 20.17 13.54
CA LYS A 41 -14.85 18.89 14.24
C LYS A 41 -13.58 18.08 14.06
N ARG A 42 -13.04 17.55 15.16
CA ARG A 42 -11.85 16.68 15.20
C ARG A 42 -12.23 15.23 14.96
N TYR A 43 -11.40 14.54 14.20
CA TYR A 43 -11.48 13.11 13.94
C TYR A 43 -10.14 12.45 14.24
N LEU A 44 -10.15 11.39 15.05
CA LEU A 44 -9.02 10.49 15.20
C LEU A 44 -8.92 9.62 13.94
N ASP A 45 -7.76 9.62 13.28
CA ASP A 45 -7.61 8.96 11.97
C ASP A 45 -6.92 7.60 12.10
N PHE A 46 -7.66 6.53 11.86
CA PHE A 46 -7.15 5.16 11.76
C PHE A 46 -7.08 4.64 10.32
N VAL A 47 -7.01 5.57 9.33
CA VAL A 47 -6.94 5.26 7.90
C VAL A 47 -5.69 5.85 7.22
N ALA A 48 -5.23 7.03 7.67
CA ALA A 48 -4.05 7.72 7.15
C ALA A 48 -4.06 7.89 5.61
N GLY A 49 -5.23 8.22 5.03
CA GLY A 49 -5.37 8.32 3.58
C GLY A 49 -5.14 6.97 2.85
N ILE A 50 -5.52 5.86 3.48
CA ILE A 50 -5.28 4.46 3.08
C ILE A 50 -3.77 4.12 3.15
N ALA A 51 -3.23 4.15 4.37
CA ALA A 51 -1.83 3.85 4.69
C ALA A 51 -0.79 4.77 4.01
N VAL A 52 -1.14 6.03 3.73
CA VAL A 52 -0.27 7.01 3.06
C VAL A 52 0.48 7.88 4.07
N PHE A 53 -0.23 8.54 5.00
CA PHE A 53 0.35 9.49 5.94
C PHE A 53 1.03 8.78 7.13
N ALA A 54 2.18 8.15 6.86
CA ALA A 54 2.93 7.40 7.87
C ALA A 54 3.46 8.30 9.02
N LEU A 55 3.89 9.51 8.71
CA LEU A 55 4.45 10.48 9.67
C LEU A 55 3.37 11.32 10.39
N GLY A 56 2.08 11.02 10.16
CA GLY A 56 0.99 11.86 10.62
C GLY A 56 0.91 13.18 9.83
N TYR A 57 -0.06 13.99 10.21
CA TYR A 57 -0.36 15.25 9.53
C TYR A 57 0.49 16.39 10.10
N ASN A 58 0.79 17.36 9.27
CA ASN A 58 1.50 18.59 9.65
C ASN A 58 2.87 18.36 10.32
N ASN A 59 3.59 17.28 9.97
CA ASN A 59 4.95 17.09 10.45
C ASN A 59 5.82 18.24 9.92
N ARG A 60 6.31 19.08 10.85
CA ARG A 60 6.98 20.32 10.52
C ARG A 60 8.27 20.10 9.71
N GLU A 61 9.09 19.15 10.12
CA GLU A 61 10.36 18.89 9.43
C GLU A 61 10.15 18.37 8.00
N TYR A 62 9.12 17.53 7.82
CA TYR A 62 8.71 17.05 6.51
C TYR A 62 8.22 18.22 5.64
N ASN A 63 7.30 19.03 6.15
CA ASN A 63 6.75 20.18 5.44
C ASN A 63 7.84 21.21 5.06
N ASP A 64 8.78 21.48 5.96
CA ASP A 64 9.87 22.45 5.72
C ASP A 64 10.85 21.92 4.65
N ALA A 65 11.11 20.62 4.60
CA ALA A 65 11.91 20.02 3.54
C ALA A 65 11.24 20.15 2.16
N LEU A 66 9.91 19.95 2.08
CA LEU A 66 9.16 20.14 0.84
C LEU A 66 9.18 21.61 0.38
N LYS A 67 8.92 22.56 1.29
CA LYS A 67 8.98 24.00 0.98
C LYS A 67 10.36 24.39 0.45
N ALA A 68 11.42 23.94 1.14
CA ALA A 68 12.79 24.21 0.68
C ALA A 68 13.09 23.62 -0.71
N GLN A 69 12.50 22.49 -1.07
CA GLN A 69 12.67 21.93 -2.42
C GLN A 69 11.82 22.66 -3.46
N ILE A 70 10.60 23.12 -3.10
CA ILE A 70 9.76 23.95 -3.97
C ILE A 70 10.48 25.23 -4.35
N ASP A 71 11.18 25.89 -3.40
CA ASP A 71 11.95 27.11 -3.64
C ASP A 71 13.16 26.92 -4.57
N LYS A 72 13.59 25.66 -4.81
CA LYS A 72 14.69 25.35 -5.72
C LYS A 72 14.18 24.98 -7.11
N VAL A 73 13.63 23.79 -7.24
CA VAL A 73 13.08 23.24 -8.49
C VAL A 73 12.21 22.01 -8.18
N ILE A 74 11.05 21.91 -8.78
CA ILE A 74 10.11 20.81 -8.55
C ILE A 74 10.15 19.75 -9.66
N HIS A 75 10.63 20.09 -10.86
CA HIS A 75 10.68 19.17 -12.00
C HIS A 75 11.82 19.49 -12.94
N THR A 76 12.52 18.46 -13.47
CA THR A 76 13.66 18.61 -14.39
C THR A 76 13.62 17.68 -15.61
N SER A 77 12.65 16.79 -15.73
CA SER A 77 12.66 15.64 -16.66
C SER A 77 13.73 14.58 -16.31
N ASN A 78 13.50 13.35 -16.73
CA ASN A 78 14.46 12.23 -16.60
C ASN A 78 15.60 12.26 -17.63
N TYR A 79 15.62 13.27 -18.53
CA TYR A 79 16.77 13.51 -19.40
C TYR A 79 17.96 14.14 -18.65
N TYR A 80 17.75 14.64 -17.42
CA TYR A 80 18.79 15.25 -16.60
C TYR A 80 18.84 14.57 -15.23
N TYR A 81 20.02 14.49 -14.66
CA TYR A 81 20.20 14.04 -13.29
C TYR A 81 19.74 15.12 -12.30
N ASN A 82 19.13 14.70 -11.21
CA ASN A 82 18.81 15.56 -10.08
C ASN A 82 19.21 14.90 -8.76
N VAL A 83 19.76 15.70 -7.85
CA VAL A 83 20.30 15.20 -6.58
C VAL A 83 19.23 14.54 -5.71
N PRO A 84 18.01 15.11 -5.51
CA PRO A 84 17.00 14.48 -4.69
C PRO A 84 16.61 13.06 -5.14
N ALA A 85 16.45 12.81 -6.44
CA ALA A 85 16.14 11.46 -6.95
C ALA A 85 17.30 10.47 -6.72
N ILE A 86 18.54 10.92 -6.88
CA ILE A 86 19.72 10.09 -6.63
C ILE A 86 19.79 9.70 -5.15
N GLU A 87 19.62 10.65 -4.22
CA GLU A 87 19.64 10.37 -2.79
C GLU A 87 18.44 9.49 -2.36
N ALA A 88 17.25 9.74 -2.92
CA ALA A 88 16.08 8.88 -2.69
C ALA A 88 16.32 7.43 -3.14
N ALA A 89 16.94 7.23 -4.31
CA ALA A 89 17.32 5.88 -4.77
C ALA A 89 18.33 5.22 -3.83
N LYS A 90 19.32 5.97 -3.31
CA LYS A 90 20.27 5.46 -2.30
C LYS A 90 19.56 5.04 -1.00
N CYS A 91 18.60 5.84 -0.52
CA CYS A 91 17.82 5.49 0.66
C CYS A 91 17.06 4.16 0.46
N ILE A 92 16.37 4.00 -0.66
CA ILE A 92 15.65 2.76 -1.00
C ILE A 92 16.63 1.59 -1.08
N LYS A 93 17.75 1.74 -1.79
CA LYS A 93 18.77 0.68 -1.93
C LYS A 93 19.33 0.27 -0.56
N LYS A 94 19.69 1.23 0.29
CA LYS A 94 20.22 0.98 1.64
C LYS A 94 19.22 0.21 2.49
N ALA A 95 17.94 0.59 2.44
CA ALA A 95 16.90 -0.01 3.27
C ALA A 95 16.44 -1.39 2.79
N SER A 96 16.44 -1.62 1.47
CA SER A 96 15.93 -2.85 0.86
C SER A 96 17.03 -3.84 0.42
N GLY A 97 18.26 -3.38 0.24
CA GLY A 97 19.30 -4.20 -0.41
C GLY A 97 19.02 -4.50 -1.87
N MET A 98 18.07 -3.80 -2.51
CA MET A 98 17.88 -3.86 -3.97
C MET A 98 18.95 -3.05 -4.69
N ASP A 99 19.14 -3.28 -6.00
CA ASP A 99 20.28 -2.75 -6.74
C ASP A 99 19.92 -1.60 -7.70
N ARG A 100 18.74 -1.62 -8.28
CA ARG A 100 18.25 -0.63 -9.24
C ARG A 100 16.86 -0.14 -8.85
N VAL A 101 16.60 1.16 -9.03
CA VAL A 101 15.32 1.80 -8.70
C VAL A 101 14.84 2.60 -9.90
N PHE A 102 13.56 2.48 -10.22
CA PHE A 102 12.87 3.35 -11.16
C PHE A 102 11.71 4.03 -10.43
N PHE A 103 11.66 5.37 -10.49
CA PHE A 103 10.59 6.15 -9.87
C PHE A 103 9.41 6.34 -10.81
N THR A 104 8.22 6.26 -10.25
CA THR A 104 6.92 6.49 -10.90
C THR A 104 6.12 7.51 -10.09
N ASN A 105 4.85 7.75 -10.45
CA ASN A 105 3.98 8.69 -9.74
C ASN A 105 2.95 8.00 -8.83
N SER A 106 2.77 6.72 -9.00
CA SER A 106 1.75 5.94 -8.29
C SER A 106 2.17 4.47 -8.13
N GLY A 107 1.47 3.76 -7.24
CA GLY A 107 1.64 2.32 -7.09
C GLY A 107 1.24 1.55 -8.35
N ALA A 108 0.15 1.93 -9.01
CA ALA A 108 -0.26 1.29 -10.26
C ALA A 108 0.83 1.38 -11.33
N GLU A 109 1.45 2.55 -11.52
CA GLU A 109 2.59 2.70 -12.44
C GLU A 109 3.81 1.87 -12.01
N ALA A 110 4.07 1.73 -10.71
CA ALA A 110 5.15 0.87 -10.21
C ALA A 110 4.90 -0.60 -10.58
N VAL A 111 3.66 -1.07 -10.44
CA VAL A 111 3.26 -2.42 -10.86
C VAL A 111 3.40 -2.58 -12.38
N GLU A 112 2.93 -1.61 -13.18
CA GLU A 112 3.12 -1.63 -14.65
C GLU A 112 4.60 -1.82 -15.03
N GLY A 113 5.49 -1.07 -14.39
CA GLY A 113 6.94 -1.18 -14.61
C GLY A 113 7.49 -2.55 -14.20
N ALA A 114 7.05 -3.10 -13.07
CA ALA A 114 7.45 -4.42 -12.59
C ALA A 114 7.01 -5.55 -13.56
N LEU A 115 5.77 -5.52 -14.04
CA LEU A 115 5.24 -6.48 -15.00
C LEU A 115 6.01 -6.41 -16.33
N LYS A 116 6.29 -5.19 -16.82
CA LYS A 116 7.09 -4.99 -18.03
C LYS A 116 8.52 -5.50 -17.86
N ALA A 117 9.15 -5.24 -16.72
CA ALA A 117 10.49 -5.73 -16.42
C ALA A 117 10.53 -7.27 -16.41
N ALA A 118 9.55 -7.92 -15.80
CA ALA A 118 9.45 -9.37 -15.75
C ALA A 118 9.28 -9.98 -17.15
N ARG A 119 8.35 -9.47 -17.94
CA ARG A 119 8.14 -9.94 -19.33
C ARG A 119 9.36 -9.69 -20.23
N LYS A 120 10.01 -8.52 -20.08
CA LYS A 120 11.21 -8.20 -20.86
C LYS A 120 12.39 -9.10 -20.49
N TYR A 121 12.57 -9.39 -19.19
CA TYR A 121 13.58 -10.31 -18.70
C TYR A 121 13.41 -11.70 -19.36
N ALA A 122 12.20 -12.25 -19.34
CA ALA A 122 11.90 -13.52 -19.95
C ALA A 122 12.08 -13.49 -21.48
N TYR A 123 11.60 -12.45 -22.15
CA TYR A 123 11.79 -12.27 -23.60
C TYR A 123 13.26 -12.27 -24.02
N LEU A 124 14.14 -11.62 -23.26
CA LEU A 124 15.57 -11.57 -23.57
C LEU A 124 16.26 -12.93 -23.39
N LYS A 125 15.64 -13.85 -22.63
CA LYS A 125 16.16 -15.21 -22.46
C LYS A 125 15.85 -16.15 -23.63
N ASP A 126 14.64 -16.09 -24.16
CA ASP A 126 14.13 -17.09 -25.11
C ASP A 126 13.43 -16.53 -26.36
N GLY A 127 13.22 -15.20 -26.43
CA GLY A 127 12.57 -14.54 -27.58
C GLY A 127 11.04 -14.70 -27.64
N ARG A 128 10.42 -15.37 -26.65
CA ARG A 128 8.96 -15.62 -26.63
C ARG A 128 8.22 -14.38 -26.10
N THR A 129 7.00 -14.19 -26.56
CA THR A 129 6.11 -13.08 -26.14
C THR A 129 4.84 -13.55 -25.41
N ASP A 130 4.71 -14.86 -25.21
CA ASP A 130 3.53 -15.49 -24.59
C ASP A 130 3.76 -15.87 -23.12
N HIS A 131 4.73 -15.25 -22.48
CA HIS A 131 5.03 -15.46 -21.06
C HIS A 131 3.85 -15.13 -20.15
N GLU A 132 3.65 -15.99 -19.14
CA GLU A 132 2.57 -15.91 -18.17
C GLU A 132 3.06 -15.38 -16.83
N ILE A 133 2.18 -14.64 -16.14
CA ILE A 133 2.39 -14.16 -14.78
C ILE A 133 1.32 -14.76 -13.88
N ILE A 134 1.70 -15.29 -12.74
CA ILE A 134 0.78 -15.77 -11.70
C ILE A 134 0.56 -14.64 -10.70
N ALA A 135 -0.71 -14.32 -10.43
CA ALA A 135 -1.15 -13.39 -9.40
C ALA A 135 -2.01 -14.12 -8.36
N MET A 136 -2.29 -13.50 -7.21
CA MET A 136 -3.12 -14.13 -6.19
C MET A 136 -4.58 -13.66 -6.31
N ASN A 137 -5.51 -14.58 -6.06
CA ASN A 137 -6.91 -14.25 -5.84
C ASN A 137 -7.03 -13.25 -4.68
N HIS A 138 -8.05 -12.40 -4.70
CA HIS A 138 -8.29 -11.33 -3.73
C HIS A 138 -7.19 -10.25 -3.63
N SER A 139 -6.15 -10.28 -4.47
CA SER A 139 -5.11 -9.25 -4.50
C SER A 139 -5.62 -7.92 -5.07
N PHE A 140 -4.88 -6.85 -4.74
CA PHE A 140 -5.10 -5.53 -5.32
C PHE A 140 -3.77 -4.88 -5.71
N HIS A 141 -3.56 -4.66 -7.00
CA HIS A 141 -2.30 -4.11 -7.54
C HIS A 141 -2.48 -2.78 -8.28
N GLY A 142 -3.70 -2.31 -8.48
CA GLY A 142 -3.99 -1.01 -9.10
C GLY A 142 -5.16 -1.03 -10.08
N ARG A 143 -5.38 0.13 -10.72
CA ARG A 143 -6.54 0.38 -11.61
C ARG A 143 -6.16 0.66 -13.06
N THR A 144 -4.87 0.73 -13.42
CA THR A 144 -4.43 0.76 -14.82
C THR A 144 -4.58 -0.62 -15.45
N PHE A 145 -4.69 -0.72 -16.77
CA PHE A 145 -5.00 -2.00 -17.43
C PHE A 145 -4.02 -3.14 -17.07
N GLY A 146 -2.72 -2.89 -17.02
CA GLY A 146 -1.76 -3.91 -16.61
C GLY A 146 -1.87 -4.27 -15.13
N ALA A 147 -1.91 -3.30 -14.23
CA ALA A 147 -2.07 -3.53 -12.80
C ALA A 147 -3.44 -4.15 -12.47
N LEU A 148 -4.50 -3.75 -13.19
CA LEU A 148 -5.82 -4.33 -13.06
C LEU A 148 -5.85 -5.79 -13.52
N SER A 149 -5.10 -6.13 -14.56
CA SER A 149 -5.02 -7.50 -15.07
C SER A 149 -4.48 -8.50 -14.05
N VAL A 150 -3.59 -8.08 -13.14
CA VAL A 150 -3.04 -8.91 -12.05
C VAL A 150 -3.78 -8.72 -10.72
N THR A 151 -4.82 -7.88 -10.68
CA THR A 151 -5.69 -7.71 -9.50
C THR A 151 -6.70 -8.85 -9.43
N GLY A 152 -6.67 -9.60 -8.31
CA GLY A 152 -7.36 -10.88 -8.17
C GLY A 152 -8.87 -10.82 -7.91
N ASN A 153 -9.47 -9.63 -7.87
CA ASN A 153 -10.92 -9.46 -7.72
C ASN A 153 -11.59 -9.38 -9.11
N PRO A 154 -12.39 -10.40 -9.53
CA PRO A 154 -13.04 -10.41 -10.84
C PRO A 154 -13.94 -9.21 -11.09
N HIS A 155 -14.68 -8.74 -10.06
CA HIS A 155 -15.58 -7.60 -10.18
C HIS A 155 -14.90 -6.32 -10.66
N TYR A 156 -13.62 -6.14 -10.35
CA TYR A 156 -12.86 -4.97 -10.84
C TYR A 156 -12.47 -5.06 -12.31
N ARG A 157 -12.44 -6.27 -12.90
CA ARG A 157 -11.94 -6.54 -14.25
C ARG A 157 -13.02 -6.74 -15.29
N GLU A 158 -14.13 -7.40 -14.93
CA GLU A 158 -15.15 -7.91 -15.85
C GLU A 158 -15.67 -6.88 -16.87
N ALA A 159 -15.84 -5.62 -16.45
CA ALA A 159 -16.34 -4.54 -17.32
C ALA A 159 -15.28 -3.99 -18.28
N PHE A 160 -14.00 -4.39 -18.13
CA PHE A 160 -12.85 -3.83 -18.87
C PHE A 160 -12.14 -4.90 -19.73
N GLU A 161 -12.71 -6.09 -19.87
CA GLU A 161 -12.16 -7.13 -20.74
C GLU A 161 -12.13 -6.66 -22.23
N PRO A 162 -11.12 -7.05 -23.03
CA PRO A 162 -10.04 -7.98 -22.68
C PRO A 162 -8.89 -7.30 -21.91
N MET A 163 -8.39 -7.98 -20.88
CA MET A 163 -7.20 -7.58 -20.12
C MET A 163 -5.91 -7.85 -20.94
N ILE A 164 -4.72 -7.57 -20.36
CA ILE A 164 -3.44 -7.75 -21.07
C ILE A 164 -3.11 -9.21 -21.43
N GLY A 165 -3.89 -10.18 -21.00
CA GLY A 165 -3.69 -11.61 -21.29
C GLY A 165 -2.53 -12.26 -20.55
N ASN A 166 -2.50 -13.60 -20.59
CA ASN A 166 -1.44 -14.41 -20.00
C ASN A 166 -1.25 -14.19 -18.49
N ILE A 167 -2.35 -13.99 -17.78
CA ILE A 167 -2.40 -13.92 -16.30
C ILE A 167 -3.15 -15.14 -15.79
N ARG A 168 -2.57 -15.79 -14.78
CA ARG A 168 -3.16 -16.88 -14.03
C ARG A 168 -3.34 -16.50 -12.59
N PHE A 169 -4.31 -17.10 -11.91
CA PHE A 169 -4.58 -16.79 -10.51
C PHE A 169 -4.44 -18.05 -9.66
N ALA A 170 -3.82 -17.88 -8.48
CA ALA A 170 -3.67 -18.90 -7.44
C ALA A 170 -4.16 -18.37 -6.10
N GLU A 171 -4.38 -19.26 -5.13
CA GLU A 171 -4.78 -18.88 -3.78
C GLU A 171 -3.55 -18.50 -2.93
N LEU A 172 -3.67 -17.41 -2.17
CA LEU A 172 -2.64 -17.03 -1.20
C LEU A 172 -2.55 -18.11 -0.10
N ASN A 173 -1.33 -18.46 0.31
CA ASN A 173 -1.04 -19.49 1.30
C ASN A 173 -1.36 -20.94 0.87
N ASP A 174 -1.74 -21.15 -0.37
CA ASP A 174 -1.91 -22.48 -0.98
C ASP A 174 -0.83 -22.71 -2.04
N PHE A 175 0.23 -23.44 -1.65
CA PHE A 175 1.35 -23.70 -2.56
C PHE A 175 0.97 -24.65 -3.70
N ASP A 176 0.03 -25.59 -3.46
CA ASP A 176 -0.43 -26.52 -4.49
C ASP A 176 -1.23 -25.77 -5.56
N SER A 177 -2.06 -24.82 -5.16
CA SER A 177 -2.73 -23.90 -6.09
C SER A 177 -1.76 -23.14 -6.99
N VAL A 178 -0.61 -22.68 -6.45
CA VAL A 178 0.44 -22.06 -7.26
C VAL A 178 1.03 -23.06 -8.24
N MET A 179 1.35 -24.28 -7.77
CA MET A 179 1.94 -25.33 -8.62
C MET A 179 1.05 -25.75 -9.79
N GLU A 180 -0.26 -25.73 -9.62
CA GLU A 180 -1.23 -25.98 -10.69
C GLU A 180 -1.17 -24.94 -11.82
N GLN A 181 -0.76 -23.71 -11.50
CA GLN A 181 -0.66 -22.63 -12.48
C GLN A 181 0.72 -22.56 -13.14
N VAL A 182 1.78 -23.09 -12.52
CA VAL A 182 3.15 -23.04 -13.05
C VAL A 182 3.30 -23.93 -14.29
N ASN A 183 3.88 -23.37 -15.34
CA ASN A 183 4.20 -24.08 -16.57
C ASN A 183 5.47 -23.48 -17.22
N ASP A 184 5.83 -23.95 -18.42
CA ASP A 184 7.04 -23.52 -19.16
C ASP A 184 6.99 -22.07 -19.68
N ARG A 185 5.84 -21.40 -19.58
CA ARG A 185 5.65 -19.99 -19.94
C ARG A 185 5.66 -19.07 -18.72
N THR A 186 5.61 -19.61 -17.52
CA THR A 186 5.57 -18.80 -16.30
C THR A 186 6.88 -18.02 -16.14
N CYS A 187 6.81 -16.70 -16.15
CA CYS A 187 7.98 -15.83 -15.99
C CYS A 187 8.03 -15.09 -14.65
N ALA A 188 6.90 -14.91 -13.98
CA ALA A 188 6.85 -14.23 -12.70
C ALA A 188 5.65 -14.70 -11.85
N VAL A 189 5.79 -14.52 -10.52
CA VAL A 189 4.70 -14.56 -9.57
C VAL A 189 4.66 -13.19 -8.87
N ILE A 190 3.47 -12.58 -8.80
CA ILE A 190 3.24 -11.32 -8.09
C ILE A 190 2.27 -11.53 -6.92
N LEU A 191 2.63 -11.00 -5.75
CA LEU A 191 1.76 -11.02 -4.57
C LEU A 191 2.08 -9.89 -3.58
N GLU A 192 1.13 -9.60 -2.70
CA GLU A 192 1.32 -8.79 -1.50
C GLU A 192 1.76 -9.71 -0.34
N THR A 193 2.72 -9.28 0.49
CA THR A 193 3.07 -10.02 1.74
C THR A 193 1.97 -9.91 2.79
N VAL A 194 1.10 -8.92 2.68
CA VAL A 194 -0.19 -8.82 3.37
C VAL A 194 -1.18 -8.25 2.38
N GLN A 195 -2.18 -9.02 1.98
CA GLN A 195 -3.27 -8.52 1.13
C GLN A 195 -4.07 -7.46 1.88
N GLY A 196 -3.95 -6.21 1.47
CA GLY A 196 -4.58 -5.08 2.16
C GLY A 196 -6.07 -4.93 1.82
N GLU A 197 -6.39 -4.82 0.55
CA GLU A 197 -7.77 -4.66 0.06
C GLU A 197 -8.55 -5.99 0.09
N GLY A 198 -7.85 -7.12 -0.03
CA GLY A 198 -8.42 -8.46 0.00
C GLY A 198 -8.86 -8.95 1.37
N GLY A 199 -8.74 -8.13 2.43
CA GLY A 199 -9.25 -8.47 3.75
C GLY A 199 -8.19 -8.63 4.84
N ILE A 200 -7.05 -8.03 4.71
CA ILE A 200 -5.95 -8.05 5.68
C ILE A 200 -5.45 -9.49 5.92
N HIS A 201 -5.09 -10.18 4.86
CA HIS A 201 -4.55 -11.54 4.92
C HIS A 201 -3.02 -11.54 4.82
N PRO A 202 -2.30 -11.83 5.93
CA PRO A 202 -0.86 -12.05 5.89
C PRO A 202 -0.50 -13.32 5.12
N ALA A 203 0.57 -13.25 4.34
CA ALA A 203 1.19 -14.42 3.77
C ALA A 203 1.87 -15.27 4.86
N ASP A 204 1.77 -16.59 4.73
CA ASP A 204 2.47 -17.53 5.59
C ASP A 204 3.96 -17.59 5.25
N GLY A 205 4.80 -17.62 6.29
CA GLY A 205 6.26 -17.62 6.09
C GLY A 205 6.79 -18.86 5.37
N GLU A 206 6.20 -20.03 5.59
CA GLU A 206 6.61 -21.26 4.90
C GLU A 206 6.12 -21.26 3.44
N PHE A 207 4.92 -20.72 3.18
CA PHE A 207 4.46 -20.48 1.82
C PHE A 207 5.42 -19.59 1.04
N LEU A 208 5.82 -18.44 1.60
CA LEU A 208 6.76 -17.51 0.96
C LEU A 208 8.13 -18.15 0.71
N LYS A 209 8.64 -18.94 1.63
CA LYS A 209 9.93 -19.65 1.45
C LYS A 209 9.84 -20.71 0.35
N LYS A 210 8.76 -21.50 0.31
CA LYS A 210 8.51 -22.46 -0.77
C LYS A 210 8.40 -21.77 -2.12
N LEU A 211 7.67 -20.64 -2.16
CA LEU A 211 7.52 -19.85 -3.37
C LEU A 211 8.85 -19.29 -3.86
N ARG A 212 9.70 -18.77 -2.95
CA ARG A 212 11.06 -18.31 -3.31
C ARG A 212 11.90 -19.45 -3.87
N ALA A 213 11.89 -20.61 -3.22
CA ALA A 213 12.64 -21.77 -3.68
C ALA A 213 12.19 -22.24 -5.07
N LEU A 214 10.89 -22.29 -5.33
CA LEU A 214 10.32 -22.58 -6.65
C LEU A 214 10.78 -21.57 -7.71
N CYS A 215 10.72 -20.27 -7.37
CA CYS A 215 11.15 -19.22 -8.28
C CYS A 215 12.64 -19.31 -8.61
N ASP A 216 13.49 -19.65 -7.62
CA ASP A 216 14.92 -19.85 -7.82
C ASP A 216 15.21 -21.07 -8.69
N GLU A 217 14.53 -22.20 -8.44
CA GLU A 217 14.70 -23.45 -9.20
C GLU A 217 14.30 -23.29 -10.67
N ARG A 218 13.21 -22.60 -10.94
CA ARG A 218 12.60 -22.46 -12.28
C ARG A 218 13.02 -21.19 -13.00
N ASP A 219 13.84 -20.34 -12.38
CA ASP A 219 14.19 -19.00 -12.88
C ASP A 219 12.95 -18.15 -13.24
N ILE A 220 11.94 -18.21 -12.34
CA ILE A 220 10.74 -17.39 -12.33
C ILE A 220 11.01 -16.19 -11.41
N LEU A 221 10.60 -14.97 -11.80
CA LEU A 221 10.81 -13.79 -10.96
C LEU A 221 9.75 -13.70 -9.88
N LEU A 222 10.18 -13.44 -8.64
CA LEU A 222 9.30 -13.11 -7.53
C LEU A 222 9.13 -11.60 -7.45
N ILE A 223 7.89 -11.12 -7.62
CA ILE A 223 7.50 -9.71 -7.48
C ILE A 223 6.71 -9.58 -6.17
N LEU A 224 7.22 -8.79 -5.22
CA LEU A 224 6.48 -8.47 -4.00
C LEU A 224 5.96 -7.04 -4.06
N ASP A 225 4.65 -6.92 -3.94
CA ASP A 225 3.97 -5.63 -3.87
C ASP A 225 3.97 -5.12 -2.43
N GLU A 226 4.84 -4.14 -2.18
CA GLU A 226 5.03 -3.49 -0.88
C GLU A 226 4.32 -2.11 -0.80
N ILE A 227 3.39 -1.83 -1.72
CA ILE A 227 2.74 -0.52 -1.81
C ILE A 227 1.95 -0.20 -0.54
N GLN A 228 1.24 -1.18 0.03
CA GLN A 228 0.47 -0.97 1.26
C GLN A 228 1.16 -1.53 2.50
N CYS A 229 1.77 -2.70 2.40
CA CYS A 229 2.39 -3.39 3.53
C CYS A 229 3.84 -2.96 3.83
N GLY A 230 4.49 -2.27 2.89
CA GLY A 230 5.84 -1.75 3.07
C GLY A 230 5.95 -0.46 3.88
N MET A 231 7.08 0.19 3.78
CA MET A 231 7.39 1.45 4.46
C MET A 231 7.02 1.43 5.95
N GLY A 232 7.52 0.44 6.69
CA GLY A 232 7.39 0.35 8.13
C GLY A 232 6.06 -0.21 8.65
N ARG A 233 5.04 -0.31 7.83
CA ARG A 233 3.67 -0.64 8.21
C ARG A 233 3.52 -1.93 9.02
N THR A 234 4.33 -2.94 8.70
CA THR A 234 4.33 -4.26 9.35
C THR A 234 5.42 -4.43 10.42
N GLY A 235 6.16 -3.36 10.76
CA GLY A 235 7.21 -3.38 11.79
C GLY A 235 8.64 -3.61 11.27
N THR A 236 8.80 -3.89 9.97
CA THR A 236 10.07 -3.86 9.23
C THR A 236 9.95 -2.83 8.11
N MET A 237 11.07 -2.32 7.58
CA MET A 237 11.01 -1.31 6.52
C MET A 237 10.21 -1.80 5.31
N PHE A 238 10.44 -3.05 4.89
CA PHE A 238 9.63 -3.77 3.91
C PHE A 238 9.15 -5.08 4.52
N ALA A 239 7.90 -5.45 4.28
CA ALA A 239 7.25 -6.58 4.94
C ALA A 239 7.96 -7.91 4.66
N TRP A 240 8.53 -8.10 3.47
CA TRP A 240 9.28 -9.31 3.11
C TRP A 240 10.51 -9.56 4.01
N GLN A 241 11.09 -8.49 4.61
CA GLN A 241 12.25 -8.62 5.51
C GLN A 241 11.91 -9.42 6.76
N ARG A 242 10.65 -9.38 7.21
CA ARG A 242 10.16 -10.19 8.34
C ARG A 242 10.30 -11.68 8.08
N TYR A 243 10.15 -12.08 6.82
CA TYR A 243 10.18 -13.49 6.40
C TYR A 243 11.55 -13.93 5.87
N GLY A 244 12.47 -13.00 5.66
CA GLY A 244 13.77 -13.26 5.05
C GLY A 244 13.68 -13.70 3.58
N VAL A 245 12.59 -13.35 2.89
CA VAL A 245 12.31 -13.76 1.51
C VAL A 245 12.49 -12.58 0.58
N LYS A 246 13.72 -12.38 0.07
CA LYS A 246 14.04 -11.26 -0.81
C LYS A 246 13.42 -11.46 -2.21
N PRO A 247 12.63 -10.49 -2.73
CA PRO A 247 12.10 -10.55 -4.08
C PRO A 247 13.15 -10.23 -5.15
N ASP A 248 12.84 -10.56 -6.39
CA ASP A 248 13.60 -10.09 -7.57
C ASP A 248 13.18 -8.66 -7.95
N ILE A 249 11.90 -8.33 -7.79
CA ILE A 249 11.33 -7.00 -8.02
C ILE A 249 10.41 -6.66 -6.84
N MET A 250 10.45 -5.40 -6.39
CA MET A 250 9.60 -4.87 -5.33
C MET A 250 8.93 -3.57 -5.80
N THR A 251 7.62 -3.42 -5.57
CA THR A 251 6.88 -2.17 -5.86
C THR A 251 6.58 -1.40 -4.59
N MET A 252 6.59 -0.07 -4.68
CA MET A 252 6.42 0.85 -3.54
C MET A 252 5.64 2.08 -3.96
N ALA A 253 4.85 2.64 -3.03
CA ALA A 253 4.18 3.95 -3.15
C ALA A 253 3.68 4.41 -1.77
N LYS A 254 2.55 5.09 -1.70
CA LYS A 254 1.84 5.50 -0.47
C LYS A 254 2.78 6.18 0.54
N ALA A 255 3.13 5.49 1.62
CA ALA A 255 3.99 6.01 2.67
C ALA A 255 5.42 6.35 2.18
N LEU A 256 5.83 5.86 1.01
CA LEU A 256 7.10 6.27 0.38
C LEU A 256 7.20 7.78 0.20
N GLY A 257 6.10 8.42 -0.19
CA GLY A 257 6.00 9.87 -0.37
C GLY A 257 5.26 10.59 0.76
N CYS A 258 4.61 9.85 1.67
CA CYS A 258 3.87 10.40 2.81
C CYS A 258 2.94 11.58 2.44
N GLY A 259 2.15 11.41 1.35
CA GLY A 259 1.23 12.41 0.81
C GLY A 259 1.66 13.03 -0.53
N VAL A 260 2.96 13.14 -0.81
CA VAL A 260 3.44 13.51 -2.14
C VAL A 260 3.29 12.31 -3.08
N PRO A 261 2.60 12.46 -4.24
CA PRO A 261 2.46 11.38 -5.21
C PRO A 261 3.81 10.88 -5.70
N VAL A 262 4.16 9.66 -5.35
CA VAL A 262 5.35 8.95 -5.80
C VAL A 262 5.12 7.45 -5.70
N GLY A 263 5.62 6.72 -6.67
CA GLY A 263 5.81 5.29 -6.65
C GLY A 263 7.22 4.95 -7.08
N ALA A 264 7.60 3.71 -6.90
CA ALA A 264 8.85 3.18 -7.42
C ALA A 264 8.74 1.65 -7.56
N PHE A 265 9.53 1.09 -8.46
CA PHE A 265 9.87 -0.31 -8.40
C PHE A 265 11.40 -0.46 -8.31
N ALA A 266 11.82 -1.40 -7.48
CA ALA A 266 13.22 -1.69 -7.26
C ALA A 266 13.51 -3.15 -7.66
N MET A 267 14.70 -3.40 -8.19
CA MET A 267 15.09 -4.69 -8.76
C MET A 267 16.47 -5.12 -8.25
N THR A 268 16.69 -6.42 -8.21
CA THR A 268 18.04 -6.99 -8.07
C THR A 268 18.87 -6.69 -9.30
N GLU A 269 20.20 -6.74 -9.20
CA GLU A 269 21.09 -6.55 -10.35
C GLU A 269 20.81 -7.59 -11.45
N LYS A 270 20.44 -8.83 -11.08
CA LYS A 270 20.03 -9.90 -12.03
C LYS A 270 18.97 -9.40 -13.00
N VAL A 271 17.92 -8.75 -12.48
CA VAL A 271 16.82 -8.24 -13.30
C VAL A 271 17.18 -6.89 -13.93
N GLY A 272 17.81 -6.00 -13.15
CA GLY A 272 18.15 -4.65 -13.59
C GLY A 272 19.11 -4.59 -14.75
N ALA A 273 20.05 -5.55 -14.84
CA ALA A 273 21.00 -5.64 -15.93
C ALA A 273 20.43 -6.37 -17.17
N HIS A 274 19.36 -7.14 -17.01
CA HIS A 274 18.85 -8.06 -18.06
C HIS A 274 17.35 -7.88 -18.34
N SER A 275 16.80 -6.66 -18.17
CA SER A 275 15.40 -6.37 -18.47
C SER A 275 15.23 -5.04 -19.23
N LEU A 276 14.72 -4.00 -18.59
CA LEU A 276 14.42 -2.72 -19.23
C LEU A 276 15.70 -1.94 -19.55
N THR A 277 15.78 -1.43 -20.77
CA THR A 277 16.86 -0.56 -21.24
C THR A 277 16.32 0.76 -21.76
N SER A 278 17.20 1.65 -22.23
CA SER A 278 16.81 2.95 -22.78
C SER A 278 15.77 2.79 -23.89
N GLY A 279 14.63 3.50 -23.71
CA GLY A 279 13.49 3.47 -24.64
C GLY A 279 12.39 2.45 -24.31
N ASP A 280 12.63 1.47 -23.43
CA ASP A 280 11.63 0.44 -23.09
C ASP A 280 10.55 0.94 -22.13
N HIS A 281 10.89 1.88 -21.26
CA HIS A 281 9.98 2.43 -20.23
C HIS A 281 10.33 3.87 -19.93
N GLY A 282 9.33 4.65 -19.47
CA GLY A 282 9.53 6.07 -19.19
C GLY A 282 8.38 6.67 -18.37
N THR A 283 8.63 7.85 -17.85
CA THR A 283 7.66 8.65 -17.11
C THR A 283 8.06 10.12 -17.21
N THR A 284 7.09 11.03 -17.31
CA THR A 284 7.37 12.46 -17.32
C THR A 284 7.76 12.96 -15.93
N TYR A 285 7.00 12.58 -14.90
CA TYR A 285 7.13 13.15 -13.55
C TYR A 285 7.81 12.24 -12.54
N GLY A 286 7.91 10.94 -12.79
CA GLY A 286 8.55 10.01 -11.85
C GLY A 286 10.02 10.38 -11.61
N GLY A 287 10.43 10.45 -10.33
CA GLY A 287 11.77 10.87 -9.93
C GLY A 287 11.99 12.39 -10.00
N ASN A 288 10.94 13.20 -10.02
CA ASN A 288 11.08 14.65 -9.91
C ASN A 288 11.72 15.06 -8.58
N PRO A 289 12.41 16.22 -8.52
CA PRO A 289 13.09 16.67 -7.32
C PRO A 289 12.22 16.79 -6.07
N LEU A 290 10.95 17.21 -6.21
CA LEU A 290 10.04 17.34 -5.08
C LEU A 290 9.71 15.96 -4.47
N ALA A 291 9.38 14.99 -5.32
CA ALA A 291 9.13 13.61 -4.88
C ALA A 291 10.39 12.98 -4.27
N GLY A 292 11.56 13.19 -4.87
CA GLY A 292 12.85 12.75 -4.32
C GLY A 292 13.14 13.32 -2.94
N ALA A 293 12.90 14.62 -2.73
CA ALA A 293 13.06 15.27 -1.44
C ALA A 293 12.09 14.72 -0.38
N ALA A 294 10.82 14.45 -0.78
CA ALA A 294 9.84 13.81 0.08
C ALA A 294 10.33 12.44 0.56
N VAL A 295 10.75 11.57 -0.37
CA VAL A 295 11.27 10.22 -0.07
C VAL A 295 12.46 10.30 0.88
N CYS A 296 13.45 11.14 0.60
CA CYS A 296 14.62 11.32 1.46
C CYS A 296 14.21 11.70 2.89
N LYS A 297 13.29 12.66 3.03
CA LYS A 297 12.84 13.12 4.34
C LYS A 297 12.03 12.06 5.09
N VAL A 298 11.24 11.26 4.40
CA VAL A 298 10.53 10.12 5.01
C VAL A 298 11.53 9.13 5.62
N PHE A 299 12.56 8.69 4.87
CA PHE A 299 13.57 7.77 5.40
C PHE A 299 14.34 8.37 6.58
N GLU A 300 14.71 9.64 6.52
CA GLU A 300 15.39 10.35 7.60
C GLU A 300 14.55 10.37 8.89
N LEU A 301 13.25 10.73 8.78
CA LEU A 301 12.36 10.80 9.93
C LEU A 301 12.01 9.41 10.47
N PHE A 302 11.92 8.39 9.63
CA PHE A 302 11.73 7.02 10.08
C PHE A 302 12.86 6.55 11.00
N GLU A 303 14.11 6.88 10.66
CA GLU A 303 15.28 6.56 11.50
C GLU A 303 15.30 7.44 12.76
N LYS A 304 15.16 8.77 12.59
CA LYS A 304 15.23 9.76 13.68
C LYS A 304 14.16 9.54 14.76
N GLU A 305 12.92 9.30 14.34
CA GLU A 305 11.76 9.13 15.22
C GLU A 305 11.55 7.68 15.66
N ARG A 306 12.43 6.76 15.25
CA ARG A 306 12.39 5.31 15.59
C ARG A 306 11.03 4.69 15.25
N ILE A 307 10.49 5.02 14.06
CA ILE A 307 9.13 4.63 13.63
C ILE A 307 8.93 3.12 13.69
N LEU A 308 9.88 2.31 13.26
CA LEU A 308 9.74 0.84 13.26
C LEU A 308 9.58 0.27 14.68
N GLU A 309 10.26 0.85 15.67
CA GLU A 309 10.10 0.45 17.06
C GLU A 309 8.71 0.79 17.58
N ASN A 310 8.22 2.00 17.25
CA ASN A 310 6.87 2.41 17.59
C ASN A 310 5.83 1.47 16.97
N VAL A 311 5.97 1.15 15.67
CA VAL A 311 5.05 0.25 14.96
C VAL A 311 5.00 -1.14 15.59
N ASN A 312 6.16 -1.70 15.99
CA ASN A 312 6.16 -2.99 16.66
C ASN A 312 5.44 -2.90 18.02
N ARG A 313 5.83 -1.94 18.87
CA ARG A 313 5.24 -1.79 20.21
C ARG A 313 3.74 -1.49 20.17
N VAL A 314 3.32 -0.46 19.42
CA VAL A 314 1.92 -0.04 19.35
C VAL A 314 1.09 -1.00 18.51
N GLY A 315 1.68 -1.63 17.49
CA GLY A 315 1.03 -2.65 16.68
C GLY A 315 0.70 -3.92 17.47
N ASP A 316 1.58 -4.36 18.39
CA ASP A 316 1.31 -5.48 19.29
C ASP A 316 0.18 -5.07 20.27
N TYR A 317 0.25 -3.88 20.87
CA TYR A 317 -0.80 -3.35 21.73
C TYR A 317 -2.16 -3.27 21.04
N LEU A 318 -2.21 -2.74 19.82
CA LEU A 318 -3.43 -2.69 19.01
C LEU A 318 -3.97 -4.12 18.73
N GLY A 319 -3.07 -5.05 18.39
CA GLY A 319 -3.44 -6.45 18.14
C GLY A 319 -4.12 -7.08 19.36
N GLU A 320 -3.55 -6.91 20.57
CA GLU A 320 -4.13 -7.41 21.81
C GLU A 320 -5.51 -6.81 22.12
N LYS A 321 -5.69 -5.51 21.85
CA LYS A 321 -6.98 -4.83 22.06
C LYS A 321 -8.05 -5.32 21.08
N LEU A 322 -7.68 -5.48 19.80
CA LEU A 322 -8.60 -6.00 18.77
C LEU A 322 -8.97 -7.46 19.01
N GLU A 323 -8.04 -8.28 19.51
CA GLU A 323 -8.31 -9.67 19.89
C GLU A 323 -9.33 -9.75 21.04
N LYS A 324 -9.22 -8.87 22.05
CA LYS A 324 -10.20 -8.79 23.13
C LYS A 324 -11.58 -8.37 22.61
N LEU A 325 -11.66 -7.46 21.64
CA LEU A 325 -12.93 -7.12 21.02
C LEU A 325 -13.52 -8.32 20.25
N ALA A 326 -12.70 -9.06 19.50
CA ALA A 326 -13.17 -10.24 18.78
C ALA A 326 -13.76 -11.30 19.72
N GLN A 327 -13.21 -11.44 20.93
CA GLN A 327 -13.76 -12.35 21.95
C GLN A 327 -15.02 -11.81 22.65
N SER A 328 -15.34 -10.53 22.50
CA SER A 328 -16.46 -9.87 23.23
C SER A 328 -17.75 -9.79 22.41
N TYR A 329 -17.68 -9.98 21.10
CA TYR A 329 -18.82 -9.84 20.18
C TYR A 329 -18.93 -11.04 19.26
N ASP A 330 -20.02 -11.79 19.29
CA ASP A 330 -20.27 -13.03 18.53
C ASP A 330 -20.21 -12.81 17.00
N PHE A 331 -20.47 -11.58 16.53
CA PHE A 331 -20.40 -11.26 15.11
C PHE A 331 -19.01 -10.88 14.61
N ILE A 332 -18.00 -10.77 15.51
CA ILE A 332 -16.60 -10.60 15.12
C ILE A 332 -15.93 -11.98 15.08
N GLU A 333 -15.59 -12.41 13.89
CA GLU A 333 -15.06 -13.78 13.65
C GLU A 333 -13.56 -13.86 13.95
N GLU A 334 -12.80 -12.80 13.63
CA GLU A 334 -11.35 -12.84 13.70
C GLU A 334 -10.73 -11.45 13.79
N SER A 335 -9.66 -11.33 14.58
CA SER A 335 -8.68 -10.23 14.53
C SER A 335 -7.43 -10.69 13.80
N ARG A 336 -7.01 -9.99 12.75
CA ARG A 336 -5.87 -10.39 11.92
C ARG A 336 -5.00 -9.23 11.46
N GLY A 337 -3.83 -9.55 10.91
CA GLY A 337 -2.87 -8.57 10.41
C GLY A 337 -1.58 -8.50 11.21
N ILE A 338 -0.67 -7.59 10.81
CA ILE A 338 0.69 -7.47 11.36
C ILE A 338 1.03 -5.98 11.55
N GLY A 339 1.69 -5.64 12.66
CA GLY A 339 2.07 -4.27 12.98
C GLY A 339 0.85 -3.35 13.03
N LEU A 340 0.89 -2.26 12.28
CA LEU A 340 -0.23 -1.30 12.15
C LEU A 340 -1.00 -1.50 10.82
N LEU A 341 -1.08 -2.71 10.31
CA LEU A 341 -1.96 -3.16 9.25
C LEU A 341 -2.85 -4.25 9.84
N ARG A 342 -4.01 -3.88 10.38
CA ARG A 342 -4.89 -4.76 11.14
C ARG A 342 -6.32 -4.75 10.59
N GLY A 343 -7.06 -5.82 10.87
CA GLY A 343 -8.46 -5.96 10.50
C GLY A 343 -9.26 -6.73 11.52
N LEU A 344 -10.55 -6.37 11.65
CA LEU A 344 -11.56 -7.18 12.32
C LEU A 344 -12.50 -7.72 11.25
N ALA A 345 -12.53 -9.04 11.08
CA ALA A 345 -13.46 -9.71 10.21
C ALA A 345 -14.78 -9.95 10.96
N CYS A 346 -15.89 -9.58 10.34
CA CYS A 346 -17.22 -9.70 10.90
C CYS A 346 -18.10 -10.59 10.04
N SER A 347 -19.06 -11.27 10.63
CA SER A 347 -20.11 -12.04 9.91
C SER A 347 -21.20 -11.13 9.31
N ILE A 348 -21.16 -9.83 9.61
CA ILE A 348 -22.10 -8.82 9.17
C ILE A 348 -21.41 -7.72 8.35
N PRO A 349 -22.13 -6.98 7.50
CA PRO A 349 -21.59 -5.78 6.85
C PRO A 349 -21.21 -4.70 7.89
N VAL A 350 -20.01 -4.10 7.71
CA VAL A 350 -19.45 -3.13 8.66
C VAL A 350 -19.73 -1.66 8.32
N GLY A 351 -20.46 -1.38 7.25
CA GLY A 351 -20.72 -0.02 6.78
C GLY A 351 -21.35 0.89 7.83
N ASP A 352 -22.35 0.39 8.54
CA ASP A 352 -23.05 1.16 9.59
C ASP A 352 -22.15 1.42 10.81
N ILE A 353 -21.29 0.45 11.17
CA ILE A 353 -20.32 0.62 12.26
C ILE A 353 -19.33 1.74 11.89
N ILE A 354 -18.82 1.73 10.67
CA ILE A 354 -17.89 2.76 10.16
C ILE A 354 -18.57 4.14 10.11
N SER A 355 -19.83 4.20 9.70
CA SER A 355 -20.58 5.45 9.64
C SER A 355 -20.81 6.04 11.05
N ARG A 356 -21.19 5.21 12.03
CA ARG A 356 -21.30 5.62 13.44
C ARG A 356 -19.95 6.07 14.03
N ALA A 357 -18.87 5.35 13.69
CA ALA A 357 -17.54 5.76 14.12
C ALA A 357 -17.17 7.16 13.61
N LEU A 358 -17.47 7.46 12.35
CA LEU A 358 -17.27 8.79 11.77
C LEU A 358 -18.10 9.86 12.47
N GLU A 359 -19.36 9.58 12.80
CA GLU A 359 -20.21 10.47 13.59
C GLU A 359 -19.65 10.75 14.98
N LYS A 360 -19.01 9.76 15.60
CA LYS A 360 -18.34 9.87 16.90
C LYS A 360 -16.91 10.43 16.83
N GLY A 361 -16.44 10.82 15.65
CA GLY A 361 -15.11 11.44 15.46
C GLY A 361 -13.96 10.43 15.29
N LEU A 362 -14.24 9.23 14.80
CA LEU A 362 -13.24 8.21 14.46
C LEU A 362 -13.35 7.85 12.97
N ILE A 363 -12.26 8.02 12.22
CA ILE A 363 -12.19 7.64 10.81
C ILE A 363 -11.70 6.19 10.71
N LEU A 364 -12.54 5.33 10.15
CA LEU A 364 -12.28 3.95 9.80
C LEU A 364 -12.62 3.68 8.34
N ILE A 365 -12.11 2.58 7.79
CA ILE A 365 -12.44 2.13 6.43
C ILE A 365 -12.62 0.61 6.41
N ASN A 366 -13.39 0.13 5.46
CA ASN A 366 -13.54 -1.31 5.24
C ASN A 366 -12.49 -1.86 4.26
N ALA A 367 -12.29 -3.18 4.32
CA ALA A 367 -11.71 -3.98 3.26
C ALA A 367 -12.73 -5.05 2.85
N GLY A 368 -13.26 -4.96 1.63
CA GLY A 368 -14.48 -5.70 1.28
C GLY A 368 -15.71 -5.17 2.03
N SER A 369 -16.74 -6.00 2.22
CA SER A 369 -18.01 -5.60 2.83
C SER A 369 -18.06 -5.76 4.35
N ASN A 370 -17.27 -6.66 4.91
CA ASN A 370 -17.42 -7.16 6.28
C ASN A 370 -16.12 -7.11 7.12
N ILE A 371 -15.13 -6.32 6.71
CA ILE A 371 -13.88 -6.18 7.45
C ILE A 371 -13.65 -4.72 7.80
N ILE A 372 -13.49 -4.40 9.08
CA ILE A 372 -13.02 -3.09 9.55
C ILE A 372 -11.50 -3.10 9.44
N ARG A 373 -10.93 -2.18 8.67
CA ARG A 373 -9.49 -2.07 8.45
C ARG A 373 -8.90 -0.91 9.24
N PHE A 374 -7.75 -1.17 9.88
CA PHE A 374 -6.98 -0.21 10.65
C PHE A 374 -5.61 -0.03 10.01
N VAL A 375 -5.36 1.15 9.47
CA VAL A 375 -4.10 1.54 8.83
C VAL A 375 -3.71 2.97 9.24
N PRO A 376 -3.61 3.25 10.56
CA PRO A 376 -3.38 4.59 11.09
C PRO A 376 -2.02 5.15 10.69
N PRO A 377 -1.74 6.44 10.96
CA PRO A 377 -0.38 6.97 10.94
C PRO A 377 0.55 6.12 11.82
N LEU A 378 1.82 5.93 11.41
CA LEU A 378 2.76 5.08 12.15
C LEU A 378 3.28 5.71 13.45
N VAL A 379 2.90 6.96 13.68
CA VAL A 379 3.24 7.74 14.88
C VAL A 379 2.19 7.68 15.97
N ILE A 380 1.11 6.90 15.81
CA ILE A 380 0.09 6.74 16.84
C ILE A 380 0.69 6.21 18.14
N SER A 381 0.08 6.59 19.26
CA SER A 381 0.41 6.13 20.61
C SER A 381 -0.57 5.06 21.10
N GLU A 382 -0.23 4.41 22.22
CA GLU A 382 -1.17 3.52 22.94
C GLU A 382 -2.43 4.29 23.43
N GLY A 383 -2.28 5.58 23.77
CA GLY A 383 -3.44 6.42 24.13
C GLY A 383 -4.40 6.65 22.97
N ASP A 384 -3.87 6.80 21.75
CA ASP A 384 -4.71 6.90 20.54
C ASP A 384 -5.42 5.58 20.24
N VAL A 385 -4.76 4.45 20.52
CA VAL A 385 -5.40 3.12 20.43
C VAL A 385 -6.52 3.00 21.46
N ASP A 386 -6.30 3.40 22.70
CA ASP A 386 -7.34 3.35 23.75
C ASP A 386 -8.54 4.25 23.42
N GLU A 387 -8.32 5.46 22.87
CA GLU A 387 -9.40 6.34 22.40
C GLU A 387 -10.17 5.67 21.25
N MET A 388 -9.49 5.09 20.28
CA MET A 388 -10.10 4.35 19.17
C MET A 388 -10.95 3.18 19.66
N ILE A 389 -10.41 2.34 20.55
CA ILE A 389 -11.10 1.18 21.13
C ILE A 389 -12.37 1.62 21.86
N ARG A 390 -12.30 2.69 22.67
CA ARG A 390 -13.47 3.23 23.38
C ARG A 390 -14.57 3.62 22.39
N ILE A 391 -14.25 4.39 21.35
CA ILE A 391 -15.24 4.83 20.35
C ILE A 391 -15.79 3.64 19.57
N LEU A 392 -14.91 2.70 19.16
CA LEU A 392 -15.32 1.52 18.42
C LEU A 392 -16.26 0.63 19.27
N THR A 393 -15.94 0.43 20.55
CA THR A 393 -16.81 -0.34 21.48
C THR A 393 -18.21 0.26 21.54
N GLU A 394 -18.34 1.59 21.69
CA GLU A 394 -19.64 2.26 21.66
C GLU A 394 -20.41 1.99 20.34
N CYS A 395 -19.70 1.95 19.19
CA CYS A 395 -20.33 1.65 17.90
C CYS A 395 -20.76 0.19 17.77
N LEU A 396 -19.99 -0.74 18.36
CA LEU A 396 -20.28 -2.17 18.37
C LEU A 396 -21.47 -2.48 19.28
N ASP A 397 -21.54 -1.86 20.47
CA ASP A 397 -22.67 -2.02 21.42
C ASP A 397 -24.01 -1.57 20.80
N GLU A 398 -23.99 -0.56 19.91
CA GLU A 398 -25.17 -0.09 19.18
C GLU A 398 -25.56 -1.03 17.99
N THR A 399 -24.77 -2.06 17.73
CA THR A 399 -24.99 -3.01 16.62
C THR A 399 -25.69 -4.29 17.11
N VAL A 400 -25.57 -4.60 18.39
CA VAL A 400 -26.25 -5.72 19.10
C VAL A 400 -27.68 -5.33 19.51
#